data_8950e0f840ee7137b9abf6c9ba148afa
#
_entry.id   8950e0f840ee7137b9abf6c9ba148afa
#
_cell.length_a   1.000
_cell.length_b   1.000
_cell.length_c   1.000
_cell.angle_alpha   90.00
_cell.angle_beta   90.00
_cell.angle_gamma   90.00
#
_symmetry.space_group_name_H-M   'P 1'
#
loop_
_entity.id
_entity.type
_entity.pdbx_description
1 polymer ?
#
loop_
_entity_poly.entity_id
_entity_poly.type
_entity_poly.pdbx_seq_one_letter_code
_entity_poly.pdbx_strand_id
1 'polypeptide(L)'
;PSNSMNGSSWFPVDSLGKTTLELTLPSLRKHEFMALAGKIRAIVPYGWKDLELGSLNQALENPKDIKPVLGKNGFSCRVTQLLEKPARVSIQVDVKLPSGGPELDTSQNWAILNEMKVLQGDKALPPLGQVIDLLESDRVIITYHFDARPFKADREGKWNIIYTSPAGIEKKEIPFSFAKVPLP
;
A
#
# COMPACT_ATOMS: atom_id res chain seq x y z
N PRO A 1 -8.98 39.42 -8.14
CA PRO A 1 -9.77 38.41 -7.45
C PRO A 1 -9.04 37.09 -7.52
N SER A 2 -8.51 36.63 -6.37
CA SER A 2 -7.84 35.35 -6.23
C SER A 2 -8.92 34.28 -6.20
N ASN A 3 -9.07 33.52 -7.27
CA ASN A 3 -9.83 32.29 -7.25
C ASN A 3 -9.02 31.24 -6.54
N SER A 4 -9.29 30.99 -5.27
CA SER A 4 -8.78 29.82 -4.57
C SER A 4 -9.63 28.62 -4.94
N MET A 5 -9.06 27.66 -5.67
CA MET A 5 -9.66 26.34 -5.81
C MET A 5 -9.50 25.60 -4.48
N ASN A 6 -10.55 25.56 -3.67
CA ASN A 6 -10.65 24.70 -2.48
C ASN A 6 -11.18 23.32 -2.92
N GLY A 7 -10.34 22.50 -3.49
CA GLY A 7 -10.62 21.10 -3.74
C GLY A 7 -9.40 20.27 -3.36
N SER A 8 -9.51 19.40 -2.36
CA SER A 8 -8.51 18.38 -2.11
C SER A 8 -8.78 17.23 -3.07
N SER A 9 -7.99 17.15 -4.13
CA SER A 9 -8.00 16.00 -5.03
C SER A 9 -6.78 15.14 -4.73
N TRP A 10 -6.98 13.84 -4.61
CA TRP A 10 -5.90 12.88 -4.41
C TRP A 10 -5.53 12.25 -5.74
N PHE A 11 -4.26 12.28 -6.05
CA PHE A 11 -3.75 11.72 -7.29
C PHE A 11 -2.86 10.54 -6.98
N PRO A 12 -3.09 9.37 -7.60
CA PRO A 12 -2.20 8.24 -7.47
C PRO A 12 -0.83 8.62 -8.06
N VAL A 13 0.21 8.25 -7.36
CA VAL A 13 1.59 8.36 -7.84
C VAL A 13 1.95 7.00 -8.43
N ASP A 14 2.53 6.98 -9.63
CA ASP A 14 3.00 5.75 -10.25
C ASP A 14 4.23 5.18 -9.50
N SER A 15 4.69 4.00 -9.91
CA SER A 15 5.88 3.34 -9.34
C SER A 15 7.18 4.15 -9.45
N LEU A 16 7.19 5.19 -10.30
CA LEU A 16 8.32 6.10 -10.49
C LEU A 16 8.17 7.40 -9.69
N GLY A 17 7.14 7.52 -8.87
CA GLY A 17 6.87 8.73 -8.11
C GLY A 17 6.30 9.89 -8.93
N LYS A 18 5.73 9.61 -10.12
CA LYS A 18 5.14 10.62 -10.99
C LYS A 18 3.63 10.66 -10.83
N THR A 19 3.08 11.85 -10.83
CA THR A 19 1.64 12.08 -10.92
C THR A 19 1.37 13.18 -11.95
N THR A 20 0.26 13.06 -12.65
CA THR A 20 -0.22 14.06 -13.60
C THR A 20 -1.41 14.79 -13.01
N LEU A 21 -1.34 16.10 -12.93
CA LEU A 21 -2.41 16.97 -12.46
C LEU A 21 -3.02 17.64 -13.69
N GLU A 22 -4.30 17.40 -13.94
CA GLU A 22 -5.06 18.19 -14.88
C GLU A 22 -5.79 19.32 -14.14
N LEU A 23 -5.46 20.56 -14.47
CA LEU A 23 -6.09 21.74 -13.92
C LEU A 23 -6.98 22.36 -14.98
N THR A 24 -8.28 22.42 -14.72
CA THR A 24 -9.21 23.21 -15.54
C THR A 24 -9.08 24.67 -15.10
N LEU A 25 -8.47 25.48 -15.95
CA LEU A 25 -8.32 26.91 -15.69
C LEU A 25 -9.58 27.65 -16.17
N PRO A 26 -10.05 28.65 -15.43
CA PRO A 26 -11.08 29.54 -15.94
C PRO A 26 -10.56 30.25 -17.19
N SER A 27 -11.42 30.52 -18.16
CA SER A 27 -11.03 31.17 -19.42
C SER A 27 -10.40 32.53 -19.13
N LEU A 28 -9.07 32.57 -19.17
CA LEU A 28 -8.30 33.80 -19.00
C LEU A 28 -8.21 34.52 -20.34
N ARG A 29 -9.05 35.50 -20.55
CA ARG A 29 -8.97 36.35 -21.73
C ARG A 29 -7.76 37.27 -21.58
N LYS A 30 -6.76 37.14 -22.47
CA LYS A 30 -5.67 38.11 -22.73
C LYS A 30 -4.29 37.91 -22.04
N HIS A 31 -3.94 36.77 -21.54
CA HIS A 31 -2.54 36.56 -21.07
C HIS A 31 -1.92 35.37 -21.81
N GLU A 32 -0.73 35.56 -22.36
CA GLU A 32 0.03 34.48 -23.01
C GLU A 32 0.66 33.50 -22.00
N PHE A 33 0.83 33.96 -20.76
CA PHE A 33 1.45 33.21 -19.67
C PHE A 33 0.77 33.51 -18.33
N MET A 34 0.78 32.52 -17.47
CA MET A 34 0.39 32.70 -16.08
C MET A 34 1.47 32.19 -15.13
N ALA A 35 1.47 32.73 -13.91
CA ALA A 35 2.23 32.15 -12.80
C ALA A 35 1.32 31.18 -12.04
N LEU A 36 1.81 29.97 -11.79
CA LEU A 36 1.14 28.95 -11.00
C LEU A 36 2.01 28.62 -9.79
N ALA A 37 1.50 28.84 -8.59
CA ALA A 37 2.18 28.46 -7.37
C ALA A 37 1.20 27.82 -6.39
N GLY A 38 1.69 26.89 -5.59
CA GLY A 38 0.88 26.20 -4.62
C GLY A 38 1.70 25.26 -3.74
N LYS A 39 0.97 24.39 -3.02
CA LYS A 39 1.55 23.34 -2.21
C LYS A 39 0.83 22.04 -2.51
N ILE A 40 1.60 20.98 -2.68
CA ILE A 40 1.09 19.61 -2.76
C ILE A 40 1.25 19.00 -1.38
N ARG A 41 0.17 18.47 -0.82
CA ARG A 41 0.23 17.64 0.38
C ARG A 41 0.40 16.19 -0.05
N ALA A 42 1.54 15.61 0.28
CA ALA A 42 1.87 14.24 -0.02
C ALA A 42 1.93 13.42 1.27
N ILE A 43 1.46 12.18 1.18
CA ILE A 43 1.68 11.16 2.19
C ILE A 43 2.81 10.28 1.68
N VAL A 44 3.94 10.31 2.38
CA VAL A 44 5.17 9.62 1.96
C VAL A 44 5.47 8.49 2.93
N PRO A 45 5.35 7.23 2.49
CA PRO A 45 5.80 6.10 3.28
C PRO A 45 7.33 6.08 3.32
N TYR A 46 7.90 5.70 4.46
CA TYR A 46 9.35 5.58 4.61
C TYR A 46 9.77 4.38 5.48
N GLY A 47 11.02 3.95 5.30
CA GLY A 47 11.63 2.93 6.15
C GLY A 47 10.94 1.58 6.05
N TRP A 48 10.89 0.99 4.87
CA TRP A 48 10.30 -0.34 4.63
C TRP A 48 10.88 -1.41 5.55
N LYS A 49 10.03 -2.23 6.13
CA LYS A 49 10.38 -3.31 7.04
C LYS A 49 9.62 -4.57 6.73
N ASP A 50 10.35 -5.67 6.82
CA ASP A 50 9.78 -7.01 6.78
C ASP A 50 9.21 -7.38 8.14
N LEU A 51 7.96 -7.82 8.15
CA LEU A 51 7.24 -8.36 9.29
C LEU A 51 7.03 -9.84 9.06
N GLU A 52 7.56 -10.66 9.93
CA GLU A 52 7.34 -12.11 9.89
C GLU A 52 5.99 -12.42 10.52
N LEU A 53 5.04 -12.89 9.70
CA LEU A 53 3.67 -13.20 10.12
C LEU A 53 3.52 -14.64 10.63
N GLY A 54 4.56 -15.46 10.53
CA GLY A 54 4.55 -16.85 10.95
C GLY A 54 4.92 -17.81 9.82
N SER A 55 4.91 -19.11 10.12
CA SER A 55 5.21 -20.11 9.11
C SER A 55 3.98 -20.52 8.30
N LEU A 56 4.22 -20.93 7.05
CA LEU A 56 3.15 -21.43 6.17
C LEU A 56 2.51 -22.69 6.75
N ASN A 57 3.31 -23.59 7.34
CA ASN A 57 2.80 -24.84 7.92
C ASN A 57 1.86 -24.55 9.10
N GLN A 58 2.24 -23.63 9.99
CA GLN A 58 1.37 -23.20 11.08
C GLN A 58 0.06 -22.59 10.56
N ALA A 59 0.15 -21.78 9.49
CA ALA A 59 -1.02 -21.16 8.87
C ALA A 59 -1.94 -22.20 8.20
N LEU A 60 -1.39 -23.29 7.68
CA LEU A 60 -2.16 -24.39 7.11
C LEU A 60 -2.90 -25.19 8.19
N GLU A 61 -2.28 -25.43 9.34
CA GLU A 61 -2.88 -26.15 10.45
C GLU A 61 -3.99 -25.30 11.10
N ASN A 62 -3.64 -24.11 11.56
CA ASN A 62 -4.59 -23.22 12.20
C ASN A 62 -4.15 -21.75 12.08
N PRO A 63 -4.65 -20.98 11.11
CA PRO A 63 -4.26 -19.59 10.94
C PRO A 63 -4.63 -18.69 12.15
N LYS A 64 -5.59 -19.11 13.00
CA LYS A 64 -5.99 -18.38 14.21
C LYS A 64 -4.91 -18.39 15.30
N ASP A 65 -4.01 -19.36 15.28
CA ASP A 65 -2.90 -19.45 16.25
C ASP A 65 -1.77 -18.46 15.92
N ILE A 66 -1.78 -17.90 14.71
CA ILE A 66 -0.83 -16.87 14.32
C ILE A 66 -1.23 -15.54 14.99
N LYS A 67 -0.38 -15.09 15.91
CA LYS A 67 -0.61 -13.82 16.61
C LYS A 67 -0.44 -12.64 15.68
N PRO A 68 -1.23 -11.57 15.85
CA PRO A 68 -1.00 -10.32 15.13
C PRO A 68 0.41 -9.79 15.39
N VAL A 69 1.06 -9.34 14.34
CA VAL A 69 2.34 -8.63 14.41
C VAL A 69 2.07 -7.15 14.42
N LEU A 70 2.67 -6.44 15.37
CA LEU A 70 2.54 -5.00 15.49
C LEU A 70 3.69 -4.30 14.73
N GLY A 71 3.33 -3.46 13.78
CA GLY A 71 4.26 -2.53 13.15
C GLY A 71 4.60 -1.35 14.04
N LYS A 72 5.69 -0.64 13.74
CA LYS A 72 6.14 0.51 14.55
C LYS A 72 5.12 1.66 14.63
N ASN A 73 4.25 1.79 13.63
CA ASN A 73 3.22 2.84 13.57
C ASN A 73 1.92 2.45 14.27
N GLY A 74 1.94 1.36 15.05
CA GLY A 74 0.74 0.88 15.74
C GLY A 74 -0.26 0.15 14.83
N PHE A 75 0.04 -0.06 13.54
CA PHE A 75 -0.77 -0.95 12.73
C PHE A 75 -0.55 -2.40 13.15
N SER A 76 -1.56 -3.22 12.99
CA SER A 76 -1.46 -4.65 13.23
C SER A 76 -1.72 -5.42 11.94
N CYS A 77 -0.95 -6.48 11.75
CA CYS A 77 -1.06 -7.35 10.58
C CYS A 77 -1.11 -8.81 11.04
N ARG A 78 -2.02 -9.61 10.48
CA ARG A 78 -2.12 -11.03 10.80
C ARG A 78 -2.63 -11.82 9.61
N VAL A 79 -2.23 -13.08 9.52
CA VAL A 79 -2.86 -14.07 8.63
C VAL A 79 -4.21 -14.47 9.24
N THR A 80 -5.28 -14.38 8.45
CA THR A 80 -6.64 -14.75 8.88
C THR A 80 -7.11 -16.03 8.27
N GLN A 81 -6.64 -16.33 7.05
CA GLN A 81 -7.02 -17.55 6.33
C GLN A 81 -5.88 -18.00 5.43
N LEU A 82 -5.72 -19.31 5.32
CA LEU A 82 -4.89 -19.93 4.30
C LEU A 82 -5.70 -21.03 3.62
N LEU A 83 -5.70 -21.01 2.29
CA LEU A 83 -6.42 -21.98 1.47
C LEU A 83 -5.47 -22.57 0.42
N GLU A 84 -5.22 -23.86 0.53
CA GLU A 84 -4.45 -24.60 -0.47
C GLU A 84 -5.39 -25.24 -1.50
N LYS A 85 -5.11 -24.98 -2.79
CA LYS A 85 -5.73 -25.61 -3.96
C LYS A 85 -4.67 -26.33 -4.80
N PRO A 86 -5.04 -27.18 -5.76
CA PRO A 86 -4.05 -27.94 -6.55
C PRO A 86 -2.95 -27.12 -7.20
N ALA A 87 -3.25 -25.94 -7.72
CA ALA A 87 -2.29 -25.07 -8.41
C ALA A 87 -1.93 -23.79 -7.64
N ARG A 88 -2.63 -23.50 -6.53
CA ARG A 88 -2.54 -22.19 -5.87
C ARG A 88 -2.67 -22.28 -4.36
N VAL A 89 -1.83 -21.55 -3.65
CA VAL A 89 -2.00 -21.23 -2.22
C VAL A 89 -2.49 -19.79 -2.12
N SER A 90 -3.55 -19.59 -1.37
CA SER A 90 -4.11 -18.26 -1.11
C SER A 90 -3.96 -17.92 0.37
N ILE A 91 -3.33 -16.79 0.67
CA ILE A 91 -3.08 -16.31 2.04
C ILE A 91 -3.82 -15.00 2.21
N GLN A 92 -4.76 -14.96 3.15
CA GLN A 92 -5.49 -13.76 3.49
C GLN A 92 -4.84 -13.07 4.68
N VAL A 93 -4.63 -11.78 4.54
CA VAL A 93 -4.01 -10.92 5.56
C VAL A 93 -4.99 -9.82 5.95
N ASP A 94 -5.19 -9.63 7.24
CA ASP A 94 -5.98 -8.57 7.86
C ASP A 94 -5.01 -7.50 8.40
N VAL A 95 -5.03 -6.33 7.81
CA VAL A 95 -4.22 -5.17 8.22
C VAL A 95 -5.14 -4.15 8.86
N LYS A 96 -4.90 -3.82 10.12
CA LYS A 96 -5.62 -2.78 10.86
C LYS A 96 -4.72 -1.60 11.15
N LEU A 97 -5.24 -0.42 10.90
CA LEU A 97 -4.60 0.84 11.23
C LEU A 97 -4.86 1.23 12.69
N PRO A 98 -3.94 1.97 13.33
CA PRO A 98 -4.19 2.48 14.68
C PRO A 98 -5.34 3.49 14.67
N SER A 99 -6.22 3.38 15.65
CA SER A 99 -7.26 4.38 15.87
C SER A 99 -6.64 5.75 16.14
N GLY A 100 -7.11 6.80 15.46
CA GLY A 100 -6.56 8.16 15.60
C GLY A 100 -5.24 8.40 14.84
N GLY A 101 -4.88 7.48 13.96
CA GLY A 101 -3.84 7.74 12.95
C GLY A 101 -4.22 8.97 12.10
N PRO A 102 -3.29 9.52 11.30
CA PRO A 102 -3.62 10.62 10.43
C PRO A 102 -4.83 10.22 9.61
N GLU A 103 -5.85 11.08 9.51
CA GLU A 103 -7.00 10.89 8.62
C GLU A 103 -6.49 10.58 7.23
N LEU A 104 -6.47 9.30 6.95
CA LEU A 104 -5.94 8.78 5.72
C LEU A 104 -7.15 8.39 4.87
N ASP A 105 -7.93 9.36 4.41
CA ASP A 105 -8.98 9.12 3.41
C ASP A 105 -8.45 8.37 2.18
N THR A 106 -7.12 8.26 2.08
CA THR A 106 -6.39 7.56 1.01
C THR A 106 -5.36 6.56 1.54
N SER A 107 -5.28 6.34 2.84
CA SER A 107 -4.34 5.37 3.44
C SER A 107 -4.60 3.94 3.03
N GLN A 108 -5.78 3.70 2.59
CA GLN A 108 -6.20 2.43 2.04
C GLN A 108 -5.27 1.96 0.91
N ASN A 109 -4.80 2.88 0.07
CA ASN A 109 -3.92 2.56 -1.04
C ASN A 109 -2.51 2.11 -0.61
N TRP A 110 -1.99 2.60 0.52
CA TRP A 110 -0.65 2.19 0.95
C TRP A 110 -0.59 0.72 1.36
N ALA A 111 -1.63 0.17 1.99
CA ALA A 111 -1.69 -1.25 2.33
C ALA A 111 -1.75 -2.14 1.08
N ILE A 112 -2.35 -1.65 0.00
CA ILE A 112 -2.43 -2.33 -1.30
C ILE A 112 -1.05 -2.37 -1.99
N LEU A 113 -0.22 -1.36 -1.76
CA LEU A 113 1.14 -1.25 -2.32
C LEU A 113 2.18 -2.02 -1.50
N ASN A 114 1.82 -2.53 -0.32
CA ASN A 114 2.72 -3.33 0.49
C ASN A 114 3.01 -4.67 -0.19
N GLU A 115 4.24 -5.12 -0.06
CA GLU A 115 4.66 -6.38 -0.65
C GLU A 115 4.41 -7.54 0.31
N MET A 116 4.00 -8.66 -0.25
CA MET A 116 3.95 -9.93 0.45
C MET A 116 4.80 -10.95 -0.27
N LYS A 117 5.59 -11.72 0.47
CA LYS A 117 6.40 -12.80 -0.07
C LYS A 117 6.39 -13.98 0.89
N VAL A 118 6.67 -15.15 0.36
CA VAL A 118 6.93 -16.33 1.19
C VAL A 118 8.39 -16.72 1.01
N LEU A 119 9.12 -16.85 2.13
CA LEU A 119 10.56 -17.14 2.14
C LEU A 119 10.85 -18.56 2.57
N GLN A 120 11.78 -19.21 1.89
CA GLN A 120 12.44 -20.44 2.31
C GLN A 120 13.95 -20.25 2.22
N GLY A 121 14.61 -20.04 3.36
CA GLY A 121 15.99 -19.59 3.37
C GLY A 121 16.12 -18.25 2.60
N ASP A 122 17.01 -18.24 1.60
CA ASP A 122 17.21 -17.06 0.73
C ASP A 122 16.26 -17.00 -0.48
N LYS A 123 15.44 -18.04 -0.67
CA LYS A 123 14.51 -18.12 -1.80
C LYS A 123 13.21 -17.39 -1.46
N ALA A 124 12.95 -16.32 -2.18
CA ALA A 124 11.70 -15.57 -2.11
C ALA A 124 10.71 -15.99 -3.21
N LEU A 125 9.48 -16.26 -2.83
CA LEU A 125 8.37 -16.45 -3.76
C LEU A 125 7.45 -15.24 -3.68
N PRO A 126 7.36 -14.44 -4.75
CA PRO A 126 6.40 -13.36 -4.84
C PRO A 126 5.00 -13.92 -5.14
N PRO A 127 3.94 -13.16 -4.83
CA PRO A 127 2.59 -13.54 -5.20
C PRO A 127 2.40 -13.47 -6.72
N LEU A 128 1.54 -14.33 -7.25
CA LEU A 128 1.07 -14.29 -8.65
C LEU A 128 0.07 -13.14 -8.86
N GLY A 129 -0.55 -12.66 -7.79
CA GLY A 129 -1.53 -11.59 -7.79
C GLY A 129 -2.21 -11.46 -6.43
N GLN A 130 -3.06 -10.44 -6.29
CA GLN A 130 -3.79 -10.16 -5.07
C GLN A 130 -5.23 -9.73 -5.36
N VAL A 131 -6.10 -9.91 -4.38
CA VAL A 131 -7.49 -9.46 -4.37
C VAL A 131 -7.74 -8.71 -3.07
N ILE A 132 -8.41 -7.57 -3.16
CA ILE A 132 -8.86 -6.81 -1.99
C ILE A 132 -10.23 -7.34 -1.62
N ASP A 133 -10.32 -7.98 -0.45
CA ASP A 133 -11.58 -8.55 0.06
C ASP A 133 -12.40 -7.53 0.87
N LEU A 134 -11.69 -6.63 1.57
CA LEU A 134 -12.30 -5.56 2.37
C LEU A 134 -11.44 -4.30 2.30
N LEU A 135 -12.09 -3.16 2.18
CA LEU A 135 -11.46 -1.84 2.18
C LEU A 135 -12.31 -0.89 3.04
N GLU A 136 -11.90 -0.69 4.28
CA GLU A 136 -12.50 0.24 5.24
C GLU A 136 -11.51 1.33 5.63
N SER A 137 -11.94 2.35 6.32
CA SER A 137 -11.10 3.50 6.70
C SER A 137 -9.90 3.13 7.58
N ASP A 138 -10.04 2.11 8.42
CA ASP A 138 -9.03 1.66 9.38
C ASP A 138 -8.63 0.20 9.21
N ARG A 139 -9.16 -0.49 8.18
CA ARG A 139 -8.93 -1.92 7.98
C ARG A 139 -8.92 -2.30 6.51
N VAL A 140 -7.93 -3.10 6.13
CA VAL A 140 -7.85 -3.69 4.79
C VAL A 140 -7.65 -5.19 4.93
N ILE A 141 -8.43 -5.98 4.18
CA ILE A 141 -8.23 -7.42 4.05
C ILE A 141 -7.82 -7.70 2.61
N ILE A 142 -6.69 -8.36 2.43
CA ILE A 142 -6.11 -8.68 1.13
C ILE A 142 -5.81 -10.18 1.07
N THR A 143 -6.22 -10.83 -0.01
CA THR A 143 -5.85 -12.20 -0.32
C THR A 143 -4.77 -12.22 -1.40
N TYR A 144 -3.60 -12.77 -1.06
CA TYR A 144 -2.46 -12.97 -1.96
C TYR A 144 -2.45 -14.40 -2.49
N HIS A 145 -2.13 -14.56 -3.76
CA HIS A 145 -2.12 -15.85 -4.44
C HIS A 145 -0.72 -16.25 -4.83
N PHE A 146 -0.30 -17.45 -4.47
CA PHE A 146 1.01 -18.01 -4.74
C PHE A 146 0.90 -19.29 -5.56
N ASP A 147 1.96 -19.62 -6.31
CA ASP A 147 2.10 -20.93 -6.95
C ASP A 147 2.24 -22.02 -5.88
N ALA A 148 1.39 -23.04 -5.96
CA ALA A 148 1.43 -24.15 -5.00
C ALA A 148 2.57 -25.14 -5.23
N ARG A 149 3.17 -25.17 -6.42
CA ARG A 149 4.19 -26.15 -6.79
C ARG A 149 5.42 -26.18 -5.89
N PRO A 150 6.03 -25.02 -5.53
CA PRO A 150 7.17 -25.02 -4.63
C PRO A 150 6.85 -25.56 -3.25
N PHE A 151 5.68 -25.23 -2.70
CA PHE A 151 5.24 -25.69 -1.37
C PHE A 151 4.96 -27.20 -1.36
N LYS A 152 4.40 -27.74 -2.45
CA LYS A 152 4.14 -29.18 -2.58
C LYS A 152 5.41 -30.01 -2.77
N ALA A 153 6.41 -29.43 -3.44
CA ALA A 153 7.69 -30.08 -3.65
C ALA A 153 8.51 -30.21 -2.36
N ASP A 154 8.30 -29.29 -1.41
CA ASP A 154 8.99 -29.29 -0.12
C ASP A 154 8.03 -28.85 1.00
N ARG A 155 7.17 -29.80 1.40
CA ARG A 155 6.18 -29.56 2.47
C ARG A 155 6.78 -29.44 3.86
N GLU A 156 7.92 -30.07 4.10
CA GLU A 156 8.63 -30.02 5.38
C GLU A 156 9.53 -28.78 5.48
N GLY A 157 9.70 -28.09 4.38
CA GLY A 157 10.48 -26.85 4.32
C GLY A 157 9.93 -25.76 5.24
N LYS A 158 10.84 -25.02 5.84
CA LYS A 158 10.45 -23.85 6.66
C LYS A 158 10.12 -22.67 5.76
N TRP A 159 8.85 -22.54 5.43
CA TRP A 159 8.32 -21.43 4.65
C TRP A 159 7.77 -20.36 5.58
N ASN A 160 8.37 -19.16 5.59
CA ASN A 160 7.94 -18.03 6.40
C ASN A 160 7.15 -17.02 5.57
N ILE A 161 6.05 -16.56 6.13
CA ILE A 161 5.18 -15.54 5.54
C ILE A 161 5.72 -14.16 5.95
N ILE A 162 6.14 -13.37 4.98
CA ILE A 162 6.71 -12.05 5.18
C ILE A 162 5.81 -11.00 4.55
N TYR A 163 5.46 -9.99 5.33
CA TYR A 163 4.72 -8.82 4.87
C TYR A 163 5.60 -7.58 5.01
N THR A 164 5.91 -6.92 3.90
CA THR A 164 6.76 -5.73 3.89
C THR A 164 5.88 -4.50 3.95
N SER A 165 6.07 -3.69 4.98
CA SER A 165 5.28 -2.48 5.23
C SER A 165 6.19 -1.31 5.56
N PRO A 166 5.77 -0.05 5.29
CA PRO A 166 6.52 1.11 5.71
C PRO A 166 6.61 1.19 7.23
N ALA A 167 7.78 1.58 7.73
CA ALA A 167 8.01 1.80 9.16
C ALA A 167 7.36 3.09 9.67
N GLY A 168 7.04 4.00 8.76
CA GLY A 168 6.39 5.26 9.08
C GLY A 168 5.75 5.90 7.85
N ILE A 169 4.84 6.82 8.14
CA ILE A 169 4.13 7.63 7.16
C ILE A 169 4.29 9.08 7.58
N GLU A 170 4.79 9.90 6.67
CA GLU A 170 5.01 11.33 6.90
C GLU A 170 4.12 12.15 5.98
N LYS A 171 3.47 13.18 6.53
CA LYS A 171 2.78 14.20 5.73
C LYS A 171 3.80 15.25 5.34
N LYS A 172 4.02 15.44 4.03
CA LYS A 172 4.90 16.48 3.48
C LYS A 172 4.10 17.52 2.71
N GLU A 173 4.42 18.78 2.93
CA GLU A 173 4.00 19.87 2.05
C GLU A 173 5.16 20.20 1.11
N ILE A 174 4.93 20.00 -0.17
CA ILE A 174 5.90 20.26 -1.24
C ILE A 174 5.46 21.54 -1.95
N PRO A 175 6.14 22.66 -1.75
CA PRO A 175 5.81 23.88 -2.48
C PRO A 175 6.23 23.73 -3.94
N PHE A 176 5.43 24.28 -4.84
CA PHE A 176 5.76 24.40 -6.23
C PHE A 176 5.49 25.81 -6.75
N SER A 177 6.25 26.23 -7.75
CA SER A 177 6.05 27.51 -8.42
C SER A 177 6.54 27.42 -9.86
N PHE A 178 5.67 27.78 -10.79
CA PHE A 178 5.96 27.92 -12.22
C PHE A 178 5.73 29.37 -12.62
N ALA A 179 6.79 30.07 -13.04
CA ALA A 179 6.74 31.50 -13.35
C ALA A 179 6.08 31.81 -14.71
N LYS A 180 6.17 30.86 -15.65
CA LYS A 180 5.64 31.06 -17.01
C LYS A 180 5.02 29.75 -17.49
N VAL A 181 3.73 29.61 -17.32
CA VAL A 181 2.96 28.48 -17.86
C VAL A 181 2.25 29.00 -19.10
N PRO A 182 2.56 28.46 -20.30
CA PRO A 182 1.85 28.87 -21.52
C PRO A 182 0.38 28.50 -21.38
N LEU A 183 -0.50 29.39 -21.83
CA LEU A 183 -1.92 29.12 -21.87
C LEU A 183 -2.28 28.58 -23.27
N PRO A 184 -3.18 27.58 -23.33
CA PRO A 184 -3.64 27.04 -24.60
C PRO A 184 -4.41 28.04 -25.48
#